data_81314204a731a155a7b741909015456a
#
_entry.id   81314204a731a155a7b741909015456a
#
_cell.length_a   1.000
_cell.length_b   1.000
_cell.length_c   1.000
_cell.angle_alpha   90.00
_cell.angle_beta   90.00
_cell.angle_gamma   90.00
#
_symmetry.space_group_name_H-M   'P 1'
#
loop_
_entity.id
_entity.type
_entity.pdbx_description
1 polymer ?
#
loop_
_entity_poly.entity_id
_entity_poly.type
_entity_poly.pdbx_seq_one_letter_code
_entity_poly.pdbx_strand_id
1 'polypeptide(L)'
;MQFIRLLSAIFLMLGILHHAANAQTVDDATLRPLVQALAGENFDNTTKAISDLVKTGDPRVSSLLNALGGGDLYVSKADKTVFLGKRQGSDYAATDPVTGATLAPVPRSAAEKIKVNNRLRREISAAIGGLTLMSENAGERRSAAEAILKSRDPESIPLLDRAIAAENDPSIKALMSQAKAAAVLNSGSPDDAKIAAIAEVSGGNSRDALGLLTPLEGAEGPVGDAARAAISSINSELAIWNAVQNIVYGLSLGSVLLLAAIGLAITFGVMGVINMAHGEMVMIGAYTTFVVQQIIRTTAPGIFDYSLLIALPAAFMASGAIGVLIERSVIRFLYGRPLETLLATWGISLVLQQAIRSWFGASNVQVGNPSWMAGSFDLGPLTLTWSRLWIIVFALSVFAILQLVLKKTMLGLRMRAVTQNRRMAASMGIRTPWVDALTFGLGSGIAGIAGVALSQIDNVSPNLGQGYIIDSFMVVVFGGVGNLWGTLVGAMSLGIANKFLEPFAGAVLGKILVLVLIILFIQKRPRGLFALKGRAIEA
;
A
#
# COMPACT_ATOMS: atom_id res chain seq x y z
N MET A 1 10.50 45.64 23.56
CA MET A 1 9.10 46.11 23.38
C MET A 1 8.75 46.63 21.98
N GLN A 2 9.69 47.05 21.16
CA GLN A 2 9.40 47.49 19.77
C GLN A 2 9.20 46.31 18.78
N PHE A 3 9.81 45.15 18.99
CA PHE A 3 9.69 43.97 18.14
C PHE A 3 8.30 43.27 18.22
N ILE A 4 7.65 43.32 19.38
CA ILE A 4 6.31 42.78 19.59
C ILE A 4 5.22 43.66 18.96
N ARG A 5 5.46 44.97 18.88
CA ARG A 5 4.54 45.90 18.19
C ARG A 5 4.62 45.81 16.68
N LEU A 6 5.77 45.43 16.13
CA LEU A 6 5.92 45.20 14.69
C LEU A 6 5.26 43.89 14.24
N LEU A 7 5.33 42.83 15.05
CA LEU A 7 4.66 41.55 14.76
C LEU A 7 3.13 41.67 14.85
N SER A 8 2.61 42.44 15.81
CA SER A 8 1.16 42.67 15.91
C SER A 8 0.61 43.57 14.78
N ALA A 9 1.40 44.51 14.25
CA ALA A 9 1.01 45.29 13.09
C ALA A 9 1.00 44.49 11.78
N ILE A 10 1.93 43.55 11.62
CA ILE A 10 1.97 42.63 10.47
C ILE A 10 0.81 41.61 10.53
N PHE A 11 0.44 41.12 11.73
CA PHE A 11 -0.72 40.25 11.88
C PHE A 11 -2.07 40.98 11.67
N LEU A 12 -2.15 42.27 11.99
CA LEU A 12 -3.33 43.10 11.70
C LEU A 12 -3.45 43.47 10.22
N MET A 13 -2.34 43.63 9.48
CA MET A 13 -2.36 43.90 8.03
C MET A 13 -2.63 42.64 7.18
N LEU A 14 -2.29 41.43 7.66
CA LEU A 14 -2.63 40.17 7.01
C LEU A 14 -4.08 39.74 7.23
N GLY A 15 -4.79 40.37 8.18
CA GLY A 15 -6.21 40.10 8.48
C GLY A 15 -7.22 40.84 7.62
N ILE A 16 -6.80 41.79 6.73
CA ILE A 16 -7.73 42.65 5.98
C ILE A 16 -7.76 42.33 4.48
N LEU A 17 -7.09 41.28 4.01
CA LEU A 17 -7.14 40.85 2.59
C LEU A 17 -7.83 39.51 2.38
N HIS A 18 -8.81 39.16 3.23
CA HIS A 18 -9.87 38.25 2.82
C HIS A 18 -10.96 39.11 2.15
N HIS A 19 -10.70 39.53 0.93
CA HIS A 19 -11.81 39.79 0.01
C HIS A 19 -12.46 38.43 -0.23
N ALA A 20 -13.55 38.16 0.50
CA ALA A 20 -14.54 37.20 0.06
C ALA A 20 -14.98 37.68 -1.34
N ALA A 21 -14.50 36.99 -2.38
CA ALA A 21 -15.12 37.10 -3.69
C ALA A 21 -16.56 36.64 -3.45
N ASN A 22 -17.49 37.58 -3.41
CA ASN A 22 -18.92 37.29 -3.36
C ASN A 22 -19.22 36.57 -4.67
N ALA A 23 -19.40 35.24 -4.61
CA ALA A 23 -20.14 34.53 -5.64
C ALA A 23 -21.43 35.31 -5.84
N GLN A 24 -21.68 35.80 -7.05
CA GLN A 24 -22.88 36.55 -7.38
C GLN A 24 -24.08 35.58 -7.18
N THR A 25 -24.64 35.57 -5.98
CA THR A 25 -25.92 34.91 -5.73
C THR A 25 -27.00 35.70 -6.49
N VAL A 26 -27.60 35.05 -7.45
CA VAL A 26 -28.73 35.62 -8.19
C VAL A 26 -29.86 35.91 -7.19
N ASP A 27 -30.58 37.04 -7.38
CA ASP A 27 -31.71 37.40 -6.54
C ASP A 27 -32.73 36.24 -6.50
N ASP A 28 -33.21 35.91 -5.30
CA ASP A 28 -34.21 34.85 -5.08
C ASP A 28 -35.48 35.04 -5.92
N ALA A 29 -35.83 36.29 -6.22
CA ALA A 29 -36.96 36.62 -7.09
C ALA A 29 -36.75 36.15 -8.54
N THR A 30 -35.49 36.09 -9.01
CA THR A 30 -35.15 35.60 -10.34
C THR A 30 -34.98 34.08 -10.38
N LEU A 31 -34.43 33.47 -9.30
CA LEU A 31 -34.19 32.04 -9.25
C LEU A 31 -35.48 31.23 -9.04
N ARG A 32 -36.42 31.74 -8.25
CA ARG A 32 -37.67 31.06 -7.89
C ARG A 32 -38.53 30.66 -9.10
N PRO A 33 -38.79 31.53 -10.11
CA PRO A 33 -39.54 31.13 -11.31
C PRO A 33 -38.87 30.01 -12.10
N LEU A 34 -37.51 30.03 -12.19
CA LEU A 34 -36.75 28.99 -12.89
C LEU A 34 -36.83 27.64 -12.17
N VAL A 35 -36.81 27.66 -10.83
CA VAL A 35 -37.01 26.45 -10.02
C VAL A 35 -38.40 25.89 -10.18
N GLN A 36 -39.42 26.75 -10.21
CA GLN A 36 -40.82 26.32 -10.44
C GLN A 36 -41.02 25.74 -11.85
N ALA A 37 -40.29 26.22 -12.85
CA ALA A 37 -40.32 25.68 -14.20
C ALA A 37 -39.81 24.22 -14.32
N LEU A 38 -39.06 23.72 -13.33
CA LEU A 38 -38.68 22.30 -13.25
C LEU A 38 -39.89 21.36 -13.08
N ALA A 39 -40.99 21.87 -12.57
CA ALA A 39 -42.25 21.15 -12.41
C ALA A 39 -43.12 21.12 -13.68
N GLY A 40 -42.53 21.43 -14.82
CA GLY A 40 -43.23 21.45 -16.12
C GLY A 40 -43.85 20.09 -16.45
N GLU A 41 -45.04 20.13 -17.13
CA GLU A 41 -45.80 18.92 -17.51
C GLU A 41 -45.09 18.07 -18.59
N ASN A 42 -44.09 18.66 -19.29
CA ASN A 42 -43.35 18.03 -20.37
C ASN A 42 -41.83 18.02 -20.06
N PHE A 43 -41.16 16.91 -20.37
CA PHE A 43 -39.70 16.76 -20.20
C PHE A 43 -38.89 17.82 -20.95
N ASP A 44 -39.35 18.31 -22.11
CA ASP A 44 -38.66 19.36 -22.86
C ASP A 44 -38.70 20.71 -22.13
N ASN A 45 -39.76 21.01 -21.40
CA ASN A 45 -39.85 22.21 -20.54
C ASN A 45 -38.87 22.09 -19.35
N THR A 46 -38.76 20.91 -18.76
CA THR A 46 -37.78 20.64 -17.68
C THR A 46 -36.34 20.76 -18.17
N THR A 47 -36.04 20.27 -19.39
CA THR A 47 -34.72 20.47 -20.03
C THR A 47 -34.37 21.94 -20.20
N LYS A 48 -35.34 22.74 -20.70
CA LYS A 48 -35.15 24.18 -20.86
C LYS A 48 -34.93 24.87 -19.52
N ALA A 49 -35.68 24.52 -18.50
CA ALA A 49 -35.54 25.07 -17.14
C ALA A 49 -34.13 24.73 -16.54
N ILE A 50 -33.65 23.50 -16.75
CA ILE A 50 -32.28 23.12 -16.36
C ILE A 50 -31.25 24.00 -17.07
N SER A 51 -31.36 24.17 -18.38
CA SER A 51 -30.44 25.01 -19.16
C SER A 51 -30.46 26.48 -18.69
N ASP A 52 -31.63 27.01 -18.39
CA ASP A 52 -31.77 28.40 -17.93
C ASP A 52 -31.25 28.59 -16.50
N LEU A 53 -31.41 27.59 -15.62
CA LEU A 53 -30.81 27.57 -14.29
C LEU A 53 -29.27 27.54 -14.37
N VAL A 54 -28.68 26.72 -15.23
CA VAL A 54 -27.24 26.64 -15.44
C VAL A 54 -26.64 27.95 -15.92
N LYS A 55 -27.36 28.69 -16.80
CA LYS A 55 -26.92 30.00 -17.30
C LYS A 55 -26.81 31.06 -16.19
N THR A 56 -27.51 30.88 -15.08
CA THR A 56 -27.46 31.83 -13.95
C THR A 56 -26.08 31.79 -13.24
N GLY A 57 -25.36 30.68 -13.31
CA GLY A 57 -24.07 30.51 -12.60
C GLY A 57 -24.18 30.48 -11.07
N ASP A 58 -25.39 30.43 -10.50
CA ASP A 58 -25.60 30.45 -9.05
C ASP A 58 -25.14 29.13 -8.40
N PRO A 59 -24.29 29.15 -7.34
CA PRO A 59 -23.80 27.94 -6.67
C PRO A 59 -24.89 27.01 -6.16
N ARG A 60 -26.07 27.55 -5.81
CA ARG A 60 -27.23 26.78 -5.32
C ARG A 60 -27.80 25.84 -6.38
N VAL A 61 -27.61 26.15 -7.66
CA VAL A 61 -28.12 25.35 -8.78
C VAL A 61 -27.55 23.95 -8.79
N SER A 62 -26.29 23.77 -8.41
CA SER A 62 -25.66 22.44 -8.34
C SER A 62 -26.39 21.54 -7.32
N SER A 63 -26.67 22.05 -6.12
CA SER A 63 -27.38 21.30 -5.09
C SER A 63 -28.84 21.00 -5.49
N LEU A 64 -29.49 21.95 -6.16
CA LEU A 64 -30.84 21.80 -6.68
C LEU A 64 -30.93 20.69 -7.75
N LEU A 65 -30.02 20.70 -8.71
CA LEU A 65 -29.94 19.69 -9.77
C LEU A 65 -29.60 18.30 -9.22
N ASN A 66 -28.75 18.23 -8.19
CA ASN A 66 -28.47 16.99 -7.47
C ASN A 66 -29.74 16.43 -6.82
N ALA A 67 -30.52 17.28 -6.16
CA ALA A 67 -31.80 16.87 -5.56
C ALA A 67 -32.81 16.42 -6.61
N LEU A 68 -32.86 17.09 -7.78
CA LEU A 68 -33.71 16.67 -8.91
C LEU A 68 -33.29 15.29 -9.43
N GLY A 69 -31.99 15.07 -9.66
CA GLY A 69 -31.42 13.80 -10.13
C GLY A 69 -31.63 12.65 -9.14
N GLY A 70 -31.49 12.93 -7.83
CA GLY A 70 -31.76 12.01 -6.72
C GLY A 70 -33.26 11.72 -6.51
N GLY A 71 -34.11 12.64 -7.01
CA GLY A 71 -35.58 12.53 -6.88
C GLY A 71 -36.09 12.98 -5.53
N ASP A 72 -35.43 13.94 -4.90
CA ASP A 72 -35.81 14.58 -3.64
C ASP A 72 -36.59 15.89 -3.85
N LEU A 73 -36.83 16.26 -5.12
CA LEU A 73 -37.67 17.39 -5.49
C LEU A 73 -39.14 16.94 -5.76
N TYR A 74 -40.03 17.64 -5.11
CA TYR A 74 -41.46 17.40 -5.16
C TYR A 74 -42.23 18.68 -5.51
N VAL A 75 -43.42 18.52 -6.03
CA VAL A 75 -44.39 19.59 -6.31
C VAL A 75 -45.60 19.40 -5.42
N SER A 76 -46.04 20.46 -4.78
CA SER A 76 -47.32 20.51 -4.09
C SER A 76 -48.46 20.57 -5.10
N LYS A 77 -49.45 19.70 -4.97
CA LYS A 77 -50.66 19.68 -5.87
C LYS A 77 -51.57 20.88 -5.66
N ALA A 78 -51.53 21.48 -4.46
CA ALA A 78 -52.41 22.56 -4.06
C ALA A 78 -52.05 23.89 -4.71
N ASP A 79 -50.77 24.25 -4.65
CA ASP A 79 -50.25 25.55 -5.06
C ASP A 79 -49.12 25.46 -6.13
N LYS A 80 -48.82 24.26 -6.58
CA LYS A 80 -47.79 23.94 -7.56
C LYS A 80 -46.37 24.43 -7.17
N THR A 81 -46.11 24.64 -5.88
CA THR A 81 -44.78 25.03 -5.41
C THR A 81 -43.84 23.85 -5.39
N VAL A 82 -42.58 24.07 -5.82
CA VAL A 82 -41.51 23.09 -5.78
C VAL A 82 -40.85 23.15 -4.40
N PHE A 83 -40.61 21.97 -3.78
CA PHE A 83 -39.92 21.87 -2.50
C PHE A 83 -38.98 20.64 -2.42
N LEU A 84 -37.97 20.72 -1.58
CA LEU A 84 -37.16 19.58 -1.19
C LEU A 84 -37.90 18.78 -0.13
N GLY A 85 -38.14 17.49 -0.39
CA GLY A 85 -38.92 16.63 0.50
C GLY A 85 -38.06 15.49 1.10
N LYS A 86 -37.88 15.50 2.42
CA LYS A 86 -37.37 14.33 3.16
C LYS A 86 -38.51 13.60 3.83
N ARG A 87 -38.54 12.29 3.68
CA ARG A 87 -39.59 11.44 4.25
C ARG A 87 -39.55 11.44 5.77
N GLN A 88 -40.65 11.85 6.42
CA GLN A 88 -40.79 11.86 7.87
C GLN A 88 -42.18 11.31 8.23
N GLY A 89 -42.24 10.04 8.60
CA GLY A 89 -43.52 9.36 8.91
C GLY A 89 -44.52 9.33 7.72
N SER A 90 -45.74 9.90 7.91
CA SER A 90 -46.81 10.03 6.90
C SER A 90 -46.59 11.18 5.93
N ASP A 91 -45.74 12.13 6.28
CA ASP A 91 -45.58 13.39 5.56
C ASP A 91 -44.15 13.55 5.01
N TYR A 92 -43.95 14.59 4.22
CA TYR A 92 -42.62 15.07 3.82
C TYR A 92 -42.26 16.31 4.66
N ALA A 93 -41.11 16.29 5.32
CA ALA A 93 -40.48 17.52 5.79
C ALA A 93 -40.06 18.33 4.57
N ALA A 94 -40.70 19.46 4.36
CA ALA A 94 -40.54 20.31 3.19
C ALA A 94 -39.56 21.44 3.49
N THR A 95 -38.64 21.71 2.54
CA THR A 95 -37.67 22.81 2.60
C THR A 95 -37.72 23.59 1.28
N ASP A 96 -37.71 24.92 1.36
CA ASP A 96 -37.64 25.78 0.17
C ASP A 96 -36.28 25.56 -0.54
N PRO A 97 -36.27 25.14 -1.81
CA PRO A 97 -35.06 24.80 -2.52
C PRO A 97 -34.16 26.01 -2.85
N VAL A 98 -34.68 27.25 -2.77
CA VAL A 98 -33.94 28.49 -3.04
C VAL A 98 -33.35 29.08 -1.76
N THR A 99 -34.16 29.18 -0.70
CA THR A 99 -33.75 29.83 0.55
C THR A 99 -33.24 28.87 1.62
N GLY A 100 -33.51 27.56 1.49
CA GLY A 100 -33.23 26.56 2.52
C GLY A 100 -34.16 26.65 3.74
N ALA A 101 -35.18 27.51 3.71
CA ALA A 101 -36.15 27.70 4.80
C ALA A 101 -37.03 26.47 4.97
N THR A 102 -37.31 26.08 6.21
CA THR A 102 -38.23 24.98 6.54
C THR A 102 -39.66 25.43 6.24
N LEU A 103 -40.36 24.67 5.42
CA LEU A 103 -41.78 24.87 5.07
C LEU A 103 -42.65 23.99 5.97
N ALA A 104 -43.98 24.25 5.94
CA ALA A 104 -44.94 23.38 6.60
C ALA A 104 -44.85 21.93 6.02
N PRO A 105 -45.00 20.89 6.85
CA PRO A 105 -44.98 19.51 6.37
C PRO A 105 -46.09 19.28 5.32
N VAL A 106 -45.74 18.59 4.23
CA VAL A 106 -46.69 18.32 3.13
C VAL A 106 -47.12 16.86 3.18
N PRO A 107 -48.42 16.56 3.28
CA PRO A 107 -48.92 15.19 3.22
C PRO A 107 -48.50 14.49 1.92
N ARG A 108 -48.18 13.22 1.97
CA ARG A 108 -47.77 12.44 0.79
C ARG A 108 -48.78 12.42 -0.34
N SER A 109 -50.08 12.44 -0.01
CA SER A 109 -51.17 12.49 -0.97
C SER A 109 -51.24 13.82 -1.75
N ALA A 110 -50.72 14.89 -1.12
CA ALA A 110 -50.69 16.23 -1.69
C ALA A 110 -49.35 16.57 -2.41
N ALA A 111 -48.37 15.70 -2.34
CA ALA A 111 -47.06 15.86 -3.00
C ALA A 111 -46.97 14.97 -4.24
N GLU A 112 -46.38 15.48 -5.31
CA GLU A 112 -46.06 14.73 -6.51
C GLU A 112 -44.54 14.85 -6.79
N LYS A 113 -43.88 13.71 -7.04
CA LYS A 113 -42.45 13.68 -7.33
C LYS A 113 -42.21 14.17 -8.76
N ILE A 114 -41.23 15.07 -8.95
CA ILE A 114 -40.83 15.48 -10.29
C ILE A 114 -40.18 14.27 -10.99
N LYS A 115 -40.75 13.89 -12.13
CA LYS A 115 -40.32 12.71 -12.89
C LYS A 115 -39.10 13.04 -13.71
N VAL A 116 -38.06 12.20 -13.58
CA VAL A 116 -36.80 12.32 -14.33
C VAL A 116 -36.60 11.05 -15.14
N ASN A 117 -36.57 11.17 -16.48
CA ASN A 117 -36.24 10.08 -17.39
C ASN A 117 -34.73 9.97 -17.60
N ASN A 118 -34.28 8.96 -18.33
CA ASN A 118 -32.86 8.74 -18.56
C ASN A 118 -32.18 9.87 -19.38
N ARG A 119 -32.91 10.55 -20.24
CA ARG A 119 -32.43 11.72 -20.98
C ARG A 119 -32.16 12.88 -20.02
N LEU A 120 -33.13 13.25 -19.20
CA LEU A 120 -32.98 14.30 -18.19
C LEU A 120 -31.87 14.00 -17.18
N ARG A 121 -31.68 12.73 -16.80
CA ARG A 121 -30.57 12.36 -15.91
C ARG A 121 -29.20 12.68 -16.54
N ARG A 122 -29.02 12.40 -17.84
CA ARG A 122 -27.78 12.76 -18.54
C ARG A 122 -27.62 14.27 -18.61
N GLU A 123 -28.66 15.02 -18.94
CA GLU A 123 -28.63 16.48 -18.98
C GLU A 123 -28.34 17.10 -17.61
N ILE A 124 -28.95 16.59 -16.54
CA ILE A 124 -28.65 16.98 -15.15
C ILE A 124 -27.17 16.70 -14.82
N SER A 125 -26.68 15.52 -15.15
CA SER A 125 -25.29 15.16 -14.87
C SER A 125 -24.30 16.04 -15.64
N ALA A 126 -24.58 16.34 -16.91
CA ALA A 126 -23.78 17.26 -17.73
C ALA A 126 -23.82 18.70 -17.17
N ALA A 127 -25.01 19.16 -16.73
CA ALA A 127 -25.20 20.47 -16.14
C ALA A 127 -24.45 20.63 -14.81
N ILE A 128 -24.55 19.63 -13.93
CA ILE A 128 -23.81 19.59 -12.66
C ILE A 128 -22.29 19.55 -12.94
N GLY A 129 -21.86 18.70 -13.87
CA GLY A 129 -20.47 18.62 -14.30
C GLY A 129 -19.94 19.98 -14.75
N GLY A 130 -20.77 20.76 -15.49
CA GLY A 130 -20.45 22.09 -15.93
C GLY A 130 -20.26 23.11 -14.84
N LEU A 131 -21.19 23.14 -13.93
CA LEU A 131 -21.14 24.05 -12.79
C LEU A 131 -19.98 23.70 -11.85
N THR A 132 -19.68 22.41 -11.67
CA THR A 132 -18.62 21.94 -10.77
C THR A 132 -17.23 22.11 -11.38
N LEU A 133 -17.09 22.00 -12.72
CA LEU A 133 -15.81 22.25 -13.41
C LEU A 133 -15.35 23.72 -13.31
N MET A 134 -16.28 24.65 -13.11
CA MET A 134 -16.01 26.08 -12.96
C MET A 134 -16.09 26.56 -11.50
N SER A 135 -16.19 25.64 -10.53
CA SER A 135 -16.26 25.99 -9.11
C SER A 135 -14.98 26.69 -8.64
N GLU A 136 -15.10 27.61 -7.69
CA GLU A 136 -13.95 28.24 -7.02
C GLU A 136 -13.14 27.21 -6.21
N ASN A 137 -13.78 26.13 -5.75
CA ASN A 137 -13.14 25.06 -4.99
C ASN A 137 -12.36 24.10 -5.91
N ALA A 138 -11.03 24.07 -5.75
CA ALA A 138 -10.14 23.19 -6.50
C ALA A 138 -10.48 21.70 -6.36
N GLY A 139 -10.95 21.25 -5.18
CA GLY A 139 -11.36 19.87 -4.94
C GLY A 139 -12.60 19.47 -5.76
N GLU A 140 -13.57 20.37 -5.89
CA GLU A 140 -14.75 20.15 -6.69
C GLU A 140 -14.43 20.10 -8.18
N ARG A 141 -13.57 21.01 -8.68
CA ARG A 141 -13.12 20.99 -10.08
C ARG A 141 -12.38 19.70 -10.43
N ARG A 142 -11.49 19.22 -9.52
CA ARG A 142 -10.80 17.94 -9.68
C ARG A 142 -11.79 16.78 -9.75
N SER A 143 -12.73 16.69 -8.80
CA SER A 143 -13.72 15.61 -8.75
C SER A 143 -14.63 15.60 -9.99
N ALA A 144 -14.98 16.76 -10.51
CA ALA A 144 -15.76 16.89 -11.76
C ALA A 144 -14.96 16.38 -12.98
N ALA A 145 -13.69 16.76 -13.09
CA ALA A 145 -12.82 16.29 -14.16
C ALA A 145 -12.61 14.76 -14.10
N GLU A 146 -12.42 14.18 -12.90
CA GLU A 146 -12.35 12.72 -12.70
C GLU A 146 -13.64 11.99 -13.11
N ALA A 147 -14.81 12.58 -12.78
CA ALA A 147 -16.09 12.02 -13.16
C ALA A 147 -16.27 12.00 -14.68
N ILE A 148 -15.89 13.06 -15.39
CA ILE A 148 -15.95 13.14 -16.85
C ILE A 148 -14.93 12.16 -17.49
N LEU A 149 -13.72 12.06 -16.95
CA LEU A 149 -12.73 11.08 -17.39
C LEU A 149 -13.25 9.65 -17.34
N LYS A 150 -14.02 9.32 -16.30
CA LYS A 150 -14.65 8.01 -16.14
C LYS A 150 -15.86 7.80 -17.07
N SER A 151 -16.71 8.83 -17.23
CA SER A 151 -17.92 8.75 -18.08
C SER A 151 -17.60 8.77 -19.57
N ARG A 152 -16.50 9.44 -19.96
CA ARG A 152 -16.05 9.62 -21.36
C ARG A 152 -17.13 10.22 -22.25
N ASP A 153 -17.95 11.11 -21.70
CA ASP A 153 -19.11 11.66 -22.39
C ASP A 153 -18.67 12.70 -23.45
N PRO A 154 -18.94 12.46 -24.75
CA PRO A 154 -18.59 13.41 -25.82
C PRO A 154 -19.28 14.77 -25.67
N GLU A 155 -20.46 14.84 -25.04
CA GLU A 155 -21.19 16.09 -24.86
C GLU A 155 -20.48 17.04 -23.88
N SER A 156 -19.53 16.55 -23.09
CA SER A 156 -18.71 17.34 -22.15
C SER A 156 -17.55 18.09 -22.82
N ILE A 157 -17.21 17.80 -24.08
CA ILE A 157 -16.05 18.41 -24.78
C ILE A 157 -16.11 19.96 -24.79
N PRO A 158 -17.21 20.62 -25.20
CA PRO A 158 -17.25 22.09 -25.25
C PRO A 158 -17.14 22.75 -23.86
N LEU A 159 -17.53 22.00 -22.83
CA LEU A 159 -17.48 22.43 -21.45
C LEU A 159 -16.05 22.35 -20.91
N LEU A 160 -15.36 21.23 -21.19
CA LEU A 160 -13.96 21.02 -20.83
C LEU A 160 -13.06 22.06 -21.52
N ASP A 161 -13.36 22.45 -22.79
CA ASP A 161 -12.61 23.50 -23.48
C ASP A 161 -12.64 24.83 -22.72
N ARG A 162 -13.82 25.22 -22.24
CA ARG A 162 -13.98 26.45 -21.44
C ARG A 162 -13.29 26.33 -20.08
N ALA A 163 -13.43 25.19 -19.42
CA ALA A 163 -12.81 24.95 -18.11
C ALA A 163 -11.28 24.94 -18.19
N ILE A 164 -10.70 24.29 -19.20
CA ILE A 164 -9.24 24.25 -19.43
C ILE A 164 -8.67 25.65 -19.70
N ALA A 165 -9.43 26.49 -20.43
CA ALA A 165 -9.01 27.87 -20.71
C ALA A 165 -9.00 28.76 -19.46
N ALA A 166 -9.89 28.50 -18.50
CA ALA A 166 -10.02 29.25 -17.25
C ALA A 166 -9.19 28.69 -16.08
N GLU A 167 -8.71 27.42 -16.18
CA GLU A 167 -8.02 26.75 -15.07
C GLU A 167 -6.58 27.23 -14.92
N ASN A 168 -6.23 27.60 -13.69
CA ASN A 168 -4.89 28.08 -13.30
C ASN A 168 -4.04 27.01 -12.61
N ASP A 169 -4.65 25.98 -12.01
CA ASP A 169 -3.91 24.88 -11.39
C ASP A 169 -3.41 23.90 -12.47
N PRO A 170 -2.08 23.76 -12.65
CA PRO A 170 -1.52 22.90 -13.70
C PRO A 170 -1.96 21.44 -13.57
N SER A 171 -2.17 20.94 -12.35
CA SER A 171 -2.55 19.54 -12.10
C SER A 171 -4.00 19.28 -12.48
N ILE A 172 -4.90 20.21 -12.19
CA ILE A 172 -6.32 20.12 -12.56
C ILE A 172 -6.47 20.33 -14.06
N LYS A 173 -5.72 21.27 -14.63
CA LYS A 173 -5.71 21.53 -16.08
C LYS A 173 -5.29 20.28 -16.87
N ALA A 174 -4.22 19.61 -16.44
CA ALA A 174 -3.79 18.34 -17.05
C ALA A 174 -4.87 17.25 -16.96
N LEU A 175 -5.54 17.12 -15.81
CA LEU A 175 -6.63 16.18 -15.62
C LEU A 175 -7.83 16.49 -16.52
N MET A 176 -8.20 17.76 -16.67
CA MET A 176 -9.26 18.21 -17.59
C MET A 176 -8.89 17.92 -19.04
N SER A 177 -7.61 18.13 -19.43
CA SER A 177 -7.12 17.79 -20.77
C SER A 177 -7.21 16.30 -21.05
N GLN A 178 -6.84 15.46 -20.09
CA GLN A 178 -7.01 14.00 -20.18
C GLN A 178 -8.49 13.59 -20.28
N ALA A 179 -9.38 14.22 -19.50
CA ALA A 179 -10.82 13.97 -19.57
C ALA A 179 -11.40 14.35 -20.94
N LYS A 180 -10.95 15.50 -21.51
CA LYS A 180 -11.32 15.92 -22.87
C LYS A 180 -10.83 14.91 -23.90
N ALA A 181 -9.57 14.49 -23.83
CA ALA A 181 -9.00 13.52 -24.75
C ALA A 181 -9.76 12.19 -24.69
N ALA A 182 -10.10 11.70 -23.49
CA ALA A 182 -10.92 10.49 -23.33
C ALA A 182 -12.33 10.63 -23.94
N ALA A 183 -12.96 11.80 -23.82
CA ALA A 183 -14.24 12.09 -24.45
C ALA A 183 -14.14 12.15 -25.99
N VAL A 184 -13.06 12.74 -26.54
CA VAL A 184 -12.78 12.79 -27.98
C VAL A 184 -12.59 11.38 -28.54
N LEU A 185 -11.84 10.51 -27.85
CA LEU A 185 -11.65 9.11 -28.26
C LEU A 185 -12.96 8.31 -28.34
N ASN A 186 -13.94 8.66 -27.50
CA ASN A 186 -15.25 8.02 -27.45
C ASN A 186 -16.29 8.70 -28.37
N SER A 187 -15.88 9.72 -29.12
CA SER A 187 -16.77 10.50 -30.00
C SER A 187 -16.62 10.11 -31.47
N GLY A 188 -17.51 10.65 -32.32
CA GLY A 188 -17.40 10.59 -33.78
C GLY A 188 -16.41 11.60 -34.38
N SER A 189 -15.45 12.13 -33.61
CA SER A 189 -14.46 13.11 -34.07
C SER A 189 -13.59 12.60 -35.22
N PRO A 190 -13.07 13.50 -36.08
CA PRO A 190 -12.12 13.15 -37.16
C PRO A 190 -10.87 12.46 -36.63
N ASP A 191 -10.21 11.68 -37.50
CA ASP A 191 -9.02 10.89 -37.14
C ASP A 191 -7.88 11.74 -36.59
N ASP A 192 -7.65 12.93 -37.16
CA ASP A 192 -6.62 13.86 -36.66
C ASP A 192 -6.86 14.28 -35.19
N ALA A 193 -8.11 14.55 -34.84
CA ALA A 193 -8.49 14.88 -33.46
C ALA A 193 -8.31 13.68 -32.51
N LYS A 194 -8.62 12.47 -32.98
CA LYS A 194 -8.39 11.23 -32.21
C LYS A 194 -6.91 10.94 -32.03
N ILE A 195 -6.08 11.15 -33.05
CA ILE A 195 -4.61 11.00 -32.95
C ILE A 195 -4.03 12.00 -31.95
N ALA A 196 -4.47 13.25 -31.98
CA ALA A 196 -4.06 14.25 -30.99
C ALA A 196 -4.50 13.86 -29.57
N ALA A 197 -5.72 13.31 -29.41
CA ALA A 197 -6.21 12.82 -28.14
C ALA A 197 -5.43 11.58 -27.64
N ILE A 198 -5.01 10.66 -28.53
CA ILE A 198 -4.12 9.54 -28.18
C ILE A 198 -2.78 10.06 -27.64
N ALA A 199 -2.19 11.09 -28.29
CA ALA A 199 -0.94 11.69 -27.84
C ALA A 199 -1.08 12.33 -26.45
N GLU A 200 -2.19 13.04 -26.20
CA GLU A 200 -2.47 13.67 -24.90
C GLU A 200 -2.65 12.62 -23.79
N VAL A 201 -3.44 11.57 -24.04
CA VAL A 201 -3.66 10.48 -23.09
C VAL A 201 -2.37 9.71 -22.82
N SER A 202 -1.55 9.47 -23.84
CA SER A 202 -0.28 8.75 -23.70
C SER A 202 0.77 9.54 -22.91
N GLY A 203 0.73 10.86 -22.94
CA GLY A 203 1.65 11.73 -22.18
C GLY A 203 1.54 11.54 -20.65
N GLY A 204 0.42 11.04 -20.16
CA GLY A 204 0.22 10.69 -18.75
C GLY A 204 0.88 9.38 -18.31
N ASN A 205 1.37 8.55 -19.22
CA ASN A 205 2.09 7.27 -19.02
C ASN A 205 1.50 6.38 -17.89
N SER A 206 0.17 6.38 -17.77
CA SER A 206 -0.55 5.69 -16.69
C SER A 206 -1.20 4.39 -17.17
N ARG A 207 -1.47 3.47 -16.23
CA ARG A 207 -2.30 2.28 -16.50
C ARG A 207 -3.71 2.63 -16.97
N ASP A 208 -4.22 3.78 -16.54
CA ASP A 208 -5.52 4.27 -16.96
C ASP A 208 -5.54 4.65 -18.44
N ALA A 209 -4.42 5.20 -18.94
CA ALA A 209 -4.23 5.47 -20.36
C ALA A 209 -4.34 4.20 -21.21
N LEU A 210 -3.76 3.08 -20.79
CA LEU A 210 -3.91 1.78 -21.46
C LEU A 210 -5.37 1.36 -21.57
N GLY A 211 -6.16 1.54 -20.49
CA GLY A 211 -7.59 1.23 -20.48
C GLY A 211 -8.41 2.07 -21.47
N LEU A 212 -7.92 3.27 -21.82
CA LEU A 212 -8.53 4.14 -22.83
C LEU A 212 -8.12 3.76 -24.27
N LEU A 213 -6.88 3.34 -24.45
CA LEU A 213 -6.29 3.08 -25.78
C LEU A 213 -6.50 1.65 -26.27
N THR A 214 -6.57 0.66 -25.38
CA THR A 214 -6.75 -0.76 -25.76
C THR A 214 -7.95 -1.03 -26.69
N PRO A 215 -9.14 -0.40 -26.50
CA PRO A 215 -10.25 -0.59 -27.43
C PRO A 215 -9.96 -0.10 -28.86
N LEU A 216 -8.99 0.79 -29.05
CA LEU A 216 -8.59 1.36 -30.33
C LEU A 216 -7.46 0.57 -31.01
N GLU A 217 -6.85 -0.39 -30.33
CA GLU A 217 -5.73 -1.20 -30.84
C GLU A 217 -6.12 -1.98 -32.11
N GLY A 218 -7.37 -2.47 -32.16
CA GLY A 218 -7.94 -3.21 -33.28
C GLY A 218 -8.52 -2.33 -34.40
N ALA A 219 -8.49 -1.00 -34.28
CA ALA A 219 -9.00 -0.11 -35.30
C ALA A 219 -8.09 -0.14 -36.55
N GLU A 220 -8.71 -0.09 -37.75
CA GLU A 220 -7.98 0.06 -38.99
C GLU A 220 -7.61 1.52 -39.27
N GLY A 221 -6.49 1.75 -39.97
CA GLY A 221 -6.04 3.07 -40.39
C GLY A 221 -5.20 3.83 -39.32
N PRO A 222 -4.99 5.14 -39.55
CA PRO A 222 -4.03 5.95 -38.76
C PRO A 222 -4.29 6.00 -37.25
N VAL A 223 -5.55 5.94 -36.83
CA VAL A 223 -5.95 5.94 -35.42
C VAL A 223 -5.48 4.65 -34.71
N GLY A 224 -5.67 3.48 -35.37
CA GLY A 224 -5.20 2.22 -34.81
C GLY A 224 -3.67 2.14 -34.76
N ASP A 225 -2.96 2.68 -35.76
CA ASP A 225 -1.51 2.75 -35.79
C ASP A 225 -0.99 3.65 -34.63
N ALA A 226 -1.59 4.80 -34.45
CA ALA A 226 -1.26 5.71 -33.34
C ALA A 226 -1.54 5.08 -31.96
N ALA A 227 -2.67 4.36 -31.83
CA ALA A 227 -3.01 3.66 -30.58
C ALA A 227 -1.99 2.55 -30.26
N ARG A 228 -1.62 1.71 -31.26
CA ARG A 228 -0.60 0.66 -31.08
C ARG A 228 0.77 1.23 -30.69
N ALA A 229 1.19 2.32 -31.35
CA ALA A 229 2.45 2.98 -31.03
C ALA A 229 2.43 3.56 -29.59
N ALA A 230 1.34 4.21 -29.18
CA ALA A 230 1.16 4.74 -27.84
C ALA A 230 1.15 3.63 -26.78
N ILE A 231 0.39 2.55 -27.00
CA ILE A 231 0.34 1.37 -26.10
C ILE A 231 1.73 0.76 -25.95
N SER A 232 2.47 0.59 -27.05
CA SER A 232 3.84 0.06 -27.02
C SER A 232 4.79 0.94 -26.20
N SER A 233 4.70 2.27 -26.38
CA SER A 233 5.49 3.24 -25.62
C SER A 233 5.16 3.18 -24.12
N ILE A 234 3.88 3.21 -23.76
CA ILE A 234 3.43 3.13 -22.36
C ILE A 234 3.86 1.80 -21.73
N ASN A 235 3.70 0.68 -22.43
CA ASN A 235 4.09 -0.64 -21.92
C ASN A 235 5.61 -0.73 -21.68
N SER A 236 6.44 -0.15 -22.56
CA SER A 236 7.90 -0.13 -22.37
C SER A 236 8.31 0.71 -21.18
N GLU A 237 7.68 1.86 -20.96
CA GLU A 237 7.93 2.70 -19.78
C GLU A 237 7.45 2.02 -18.50
N LEU A 238 6.23 1.48 -18.48
CA LEU A 238 5.70 0.72 -17.36
C LEU A 238 6.55 -0.52 -17.05
N ALA A 239 7.16 -1.17 -18.04
CA ALA A 239 8.07 -2.28 -17.82
C ALA A 239 9.32 -1.86 -17.02
N ILE A 240 9.89 -0.69 -17.31
CA ILE A 240 11.02 -0.13 -16.55
C ILE A 240 10.58 0.15 -15.09
N TRP A 241 9.45 0.81 -14.92
CA TRP A 241 8.93 1.11 -13.59
C TRP A 241 8.56 -0.16 -12.80
N ASN A 242 7.96 -1.15 -13.44
CA ASN A 242 7.70 -2.47 -12.83
C ASN A 242 9.01 -3.16 -12.42
N ALA A 243 10.08 -3.06 -13.22
CA ALA A 243 11.38 -3.59 -12.85
C ALA A 243 11.95 -2.88 -11.62
N VAL A 244 11.86 -1.55 -11.53
CA VAL A 244 12.26 -0.77 -10.35
C VAL A 244 11.43 -1.20 -9.12
N GLN A 245 10.13 -1.36 -9.27
CA GLN A 245 9.24 -1.84 -8.20
C GLN A 245 9.66 -3.23 -7.72
N ASN A 246 9.93 -4.16 -8.64
CA ASN A 246 10.37 -5.50 -8.32
C ASN A 246 11.72 -5.51 -7.60
N ILE A 247 12.64 -4.60 -7.94
CA ILE A 247 13.92 -4.44 -7.22
C ILE A 247 13.64 -3.97 -5.77
N VAL A 248 12.84 -2.93 -5.57
CA VAL A 248 12.53 -2.42 -4.22
C VAL A 248 11.82 -3.47 -3.37
N TYR A 249 10.82 -4.14 -3.94
CA TYR A 249 10.10 -5.21 -3.24
C TYR A 249 10.98 -6.44 -3.02
N GLY A 250 11.88 -6.74 -3.96
CA GLY A 250 12.88 -7.79 -3.82
C GLY A 250 13.90 -7.49 -2.72
N LEU A 251 14.37 -6.24 -2.61
CA LEU A 251 15.22 -5.80 -1.51
C LEU A 251 14.50 -5.89 -0.16
N SER A 252 13.22 -5.52 -0.10
CA SER A 252 12.42 -5.66 1.12
C SER A 252 12.28 -7.13 1.54
N LEU A 253 11.94 -8.02 0.60
CA LEU A 253 11.89 -9.46 0.85
C LEU A 253 13.28 -10.00 1.24
N GLY A 254 14.32 -9.61 0.52
CA GLY A 254 15.71 -9.97 0.81
C GLY A 254 16.17 -9.52 2.21
N SER A 255 15.68 -8.37 2.68
CA SER A 255 15.96 -7.86 4.03
C SER A 255 15.36 -8.74 5.12
N VAL A 256 14.15 -9.23 4.92
CA VAL A 256 13.53 -10.21 5.83
C VAL A 256 14.25 -11.55 5.80
N LEU A 257 14.56 -12.03 4.59
CA LEU A 257 15.35 -13.26 4.43
C LEU A 257 16.74 -13.14 5.06
N LEU A 258 17.36 -11.95 4.98
CA LEU A 258 18.62 -11.66 5.64
C LEU A 258 18.52 -11.85 7.16
N LEU A 259 17.54 -11.24 7.80
CA LEU A 259 17.35 -11.35 9.25
C LEU A 259 17.13 -12.82 9.69
N ALA A 260 16.29 -13.55 8.99
CA ALA A 260 16.05 -14.95 9.27
C ALA A 260 17.31 -15.80 8.99
N ALA A 261 17.98 -15.58 7.86
CA ALA A 261 19.15 -16.35 7.46
C ALA A 261 20.39 -16.06 8.31
N ILE A 262 20.58 -14.84 8.82
CA ILE A 262 21.71 -14.50 9.69
C ILE A 262 21.73 -15.37 10.94
N GLY A 263 20.58 -15.53 11.60
CA GLY A 263 20.47 -16.39 12.78
C GLY A 263 20.89 -17.82 12.49
N LEU A 264 20.45 -18.35 11.35
CA LEU A 264 20.83 -19.69 10.88
C LEU A 264 22.31 -19.76 10.48
N ALA A 265 22.84 -18.72 9.80
CA ALA A 265 24.25 -18.66 9.42
C ALA A 265 25.20 -18.66 10.63
N ILE A 266 24.78 -18.06 11.75
CA ILE A 266 25.53 -18.08 13.00
C ILE A 266 25.52 -19.47 13.61
N THR A 267 24.34 -20.07 13.80
CA THR A 267 24.23 -21.39 14.44
C THR A 267 24.91 -22.48 13.61
N PHE A 268 24.61 -22.54 12.32
CA PHE A 268 25.26 -23.48 11.41
C PHE A 268 26.76 -23.19 11.21
N GLY A 269 27.10 -21.90 11.11
CA GLY A 269 28.48 -21.46 10.93
C GLY A 269 29.42 -21.78 12.11
N VAL A 270 28.97 -21.64 13.36
CA VAL A 270 29.77 -21.87 14.56
C VAL A 270 29.70 -23.31 15.04
N MET A 271 28.54 -23.90 15.06
CA MET A 271 28.28 -25.19 15.71
C MET A 271 28.22 -26.36 14.70
N GLY A 272 28.03 -26.10 13.42
CA GLY A 272 27.82 -27.13 12.39
C GLY A 272 26.47 -27.85 12.51
N VAL A 273 25.52 -27.28 13.24
CA VAL A 273 24.22 -27.87 13.53
C VAL A 273 23.17 -27.34 12.55
N ILE A 274 22.44 -28.24 11.89
CA ILE A 274 21.29 -27.90 11.06
C ILE A 274 20.06 -27.83 11.98
N ASN A 275 19.50 -26.64 12.16
CA ASN A 275 18.35 -26.40 13.02
C ASN A 275 17.08 -26.17 12.20
N MET A 276 16.23 -27.21 12.09
CA MET A 276 14.93 -27.08 11.40
C MET A 276 13.90 -26.29 12.22
N ALA A 277 14.07 -26.21 13.56
CA ALA A 277 13.21 -25.40 14.41
C ALA A 277 13.52 -23.89 14.34
N HIS A 278 14.50 -23.47 13.54
CA HIS A 278 14.87 -22.07 13.41
C HIS A 278 13.73 -21.20 12.86
N GLY A 279 12.93 -21.72 11.91
CA GLY A 279 11.73 -21.05 11.42
C GLY A 279 10.73 -20.75 12.53
N GLU A 280 10.61 -21.64 13.51
CA GLU A 280 9.67 -21.46 14.63
C GLU A 280 10.13 -20.34 15.59
N MET A 281 11.41 -20.02 15.60
CA MET A 281 11.90 -18.85 16.34
C MET A 281 11.41 -17.55 15.70
N VAL A 282 11.29 -17.53 14.37
CA VAL A 282 10.66 -16.41 13.62
C VAL A 282 9.18 -16.31 13.99
N MET A 283 8.45 -17.44 13.99
CA MET A 283 7.05 -17.50 14.39
C MET A 283 6.87 -16.99 15.83
N ILE A 284 7.67 -17.44 16.78
CA ILE A 284 7.60 -17.01 18.19
C ILE A 284 7.82 -15.50 18.30
N GLY A 285 8.76 -14.94 17.54
CA GLY A 285 8.99 -13.49 17.50
C GLY A 285 7.78 -12.73 16.99
N ALA A 286 7.12 -13.22 15.95
CA ALA A 286 5.91 -12.63 15.40
C ALA A 286 4.74 -12.68 16.38
N TYR A 287 4.51 -13.83 17.06
CA TYR A 287 3.50 -13.96 18.11
C TYR A 287 3.82 -13.12 19.35
N THR A 288 5.08 -12.98 19.71
CA THR A 288 5.50 -12.08 20.80
C THR A 288 5.12 -10.63 20.46
N THR A 289 5.30 -10.20 19.21
CA THR A 289 4.88 -8.89 18.75
C THR A 289 3.37 -8.72 18.86
N PHE A 290 2.60 -9.71 18.45
CA PHE A 290 1.14 -9.72 18.59
C PHE A 290 0.72 -9.56 20.06
N VAL A 291 1.30 -10.34 20.96
CA VAL A 291 1.00 -10.27 22.41
C VAL A 291 1.34 -8.91 22.99
N VAL A 292 2.53 -8.37 22.69
CA VAL A 292 2.95 -7.04 23.14
C VAL A 292 1.96 -5.97 22.66
N GLN A 293 1.58 -6.00 21.39
CA GLN A 293 0.60 -5.05 20.88
C GLN A 293 -0.78 -5.22 21.49
N GLN A 294 -1.21 -6.46 21.74
CA GLN A 294 -2.49 -6.73 22.42
C GLN A 294 -2.50 -6.16 23.84
N ILE A 295 -1.42 -6.35 24.60
CA ILE A 295 -1.26 -5.76 25.94
C ILE A 295 -1.30 -4.23 25.86
N ILE A 296 -0.56 -3.63 24.94
CA ILE A 296 -0.52 -2.17 24.77
C ILE A 296 -1.90 -1.62 24.41
N ARG A 297 -2.64 -2.28 23.51
CA ARG A 297 -4.00 -1.85 23.12
C ARG A 297 -4.98 -1.86 24.30
N THR A 298 -4.83 -2.81 25.22
CA THR A 298 -5.74 -2.94 26.37
C THR A 298 -5.34 -2.08 27.55
N THR A 299 -4.02 -1.87 27.80
CA THR A 299 -3.54 -1.19 29.01
C THR A 299 -3.15 0.27 28.75
N ALA A 300 -2.57 0.58 27.59
CA ALA A 300 -2.00 1.89 27.29
C ALA A 300 -2.05 2.22 25.78
N PRO A 301 -3.23 2.43 25.18
CA PRO A 301 -3.38 2.62 23.74
C PRO A 301 -2.59 3.82 23.19
N GLY A 302 -2.33 4.85 24.02
CA GLY A 302 -1.56 6.04 23.62
C GLY A 302 -0.08 5.79 23.29
N ILE A 303 0.48 4.65 23.69
CA ILE A 303 1.88 4.30 23.37
C ILE A 303 1.99 3.26 22.26
N PHE A 304 0.91 3.03 21.50
CA PHE A 304 0.89 2.02 20.43
C PHE A 304 1.97 2.24 19.37
N ASP A 305 2.30 3.48 19.06
CA ASP A 305 3.35 3.82 18.08
C ASP A 305 4.76 3.38 18.51
N TYR A 306 4.99 3.16 19.80
CA TYR A 306 6.24 2.62 20.35
C TYR A 306 6.20 1.09 20.54
N SER A 307 5.11 0.42 20.14
CA SER A 307 4.91 -1.01 20.36
C SER A 307 6.04 -1.87 19.78
N LEU A 308 6.58 -1.51 18.62
CA LEU A 308 7.69 -2.24 18.00
C LEU A 308 9.01 -2.11 18.78
N LEU A 309 9.28 -0.95 19.39
CA LEU A 309 10.48 -0.77 20.22
C LEU A 309 10.45 -1.67 21.47
N ILE A 310 9.26 -1.96 21.98
CA ILE A 310 9.06 -2.89 23.11
C ILE A 310 9.05 -4.33 22.62
N ALA A 311 8.42 -4.59 21.46
CA ALA A 311 8.35 -5.92 20.89
C ALA A 311 9.70 -6.47 20.46
N LEU A 312 10.63 -5.65 19.97
CA LEU A 312 11.96 -6.06 19.52
C LEU A 312 12.78 -6.76 20.63
N PRO A 313 13.06 -6.15 21.79
CA PRO A 313 13.77 -6.81 22.86
C PRO A 313 12.98 -7.99 23.43
N ALA A 314 11.65 -7.90 23.51
CA ALA A 314 10.81 -8.98 24.00
C ALA A 314 10.89 -10.21 23.09
N ALA A 315 10.78 -10.04 21.78
CA ALA A 315 10.90 -11.10 20.78
C ALA A 315 12.30 -11.72 20.76
N PHE A 316 13.35 -10.88 20.84
CA PHE A 316 14.74 -11.36 20.95
C PHE A 316 14.93 -12.23 22.19
N MET A 317 14.45 -11.79 23.36
CA MET A 317 14.56 -12.53 24.62
C MET A 317 13.73 -13.81 24.60
N ALA A 318 12.47 -13.76 24.14
CA ALA A 318 11.60 -14.93 24.10
C ALA A 318 12.16 -16.02 23.18
N SER A 319 12.46 -15.68 21.92
CA SER A 319 13.05 -16.62 20.96
C SER A 319 14.44 -17.07 21.36
N GLY A 320 15.26 -16.17 21.92
CA GLY A 320 16.61 -16.48 22.41
C GLY A 320 16.58 -17.43 23.61
N ALA A 321 15.69 -17.22 24.57
CA ALA A 321 15.54 -18.09 25.75
C ALA A 321 15.07 -19.49 25.34
N ILE A 322 14.11 -19.60 24.42
CA ILE A 322 13.66 -20.87 23.87
C ILE A 322 14.82 -21.55 23.11
N GLY A 323 15.61 -20.78 22.35
CA GLY A 323 16.78 -21.30 21.68
C GLY A 323 17.81 -21.88 22.68
N VAL A 324 18.15 -21.14 23.74
CA VAL A 324 19.03 -21.63 24.82
C VAL A 324 18.46 -22.90 25.48
N LEU A 325 17.15 -22.95 25.71
CA LEU A 325 16.48 -24.12 26.26
C LEU A 325 16.62 -25.34 25.35
N ILE A 326 16.39 -25.18 24.05
CA ILE A 326 16.54 -26.26 23.05
C ILE A 326 17.98 -26.74 23.00
N GLU A 327 18.93 -25.83 22.99
CA GLU A 327 20.36 -26.23 23.01
C GLU A 327 20.69 -27.03 24.25
N ARG A 328 20.30 -26.57 25.44
CA ARG A 328 20.62 -27.20 26.72
C ARG A 328 19.91 -28.53 26.94
N SER A 329 18.67 -28.70 26.44
CA SER A 329 17.86 -29.89 26.65
C SER A 329 18.10 -30.96 25.58
N VAL A 330 18.38 -30.60 24.33
CA VAL A 330 18.42 -31.51 23.19
C VAL A 330 19.73 -31.44 22.41
N ILE A 331 20.11 -30.26 21.87
CA ILE A 331 21.18 -30.15 20.88
C ILE A 331 22.55 -30.55 21.47
N ARG A 332 22.81 -30.20 22.72
CA ARG A 332 24.06 -30.54 23.42
C ARG A 332 24.41 -32.03 23.41
N PHE A 333 23.43 -32.89 23.34
CA PHE A 333 23.62 -34.35 23.34
C PHE A 333 23.78 -34.92 21.92
N LEU A 334 23.53 -34.14 20.91
CA LEU A 334 23.52 -34.54 19.50
C LEU A 334 24.68 -33.94 18.70
N TYR A 335 25.67 -33.33 19.37
CA TYR A 335 26.84 -32.79 18.67
C TYR A 335 27.60 -33.86 17.91
N GLY A 336 27.99 -33.56 16.66
CA GLY A 336 28.65 -34.50 15.77
C GLY A 336 27.74 -35.51 15.06
N ARG A 337 26.44 -35.38 15.24
CA ARG A 337 25.42 -36.27 14.63
C ARG A 337 24.41 -35.43 13.81
N PRO A 338 24.76 -34.98 12.61
CA PRO A 338 23.95 -34.02 11.87
C PRO A 338 22.56 -34.51 11.50
N LEU A 339 22.39 -35.81 11.15
CA LEU A 339 21.08 -36.38 10.79
C LEU A 339 20.16 -36.49 12.01
N GLU A 340 20.69 -36.94 13.15
CA GLU A 340 19.91 -37.03 14.40
C GLU A 340 19.47 -35.65 14.87
N THR A 341 20.36 -34.64 14.74
CA THR A 341 20.06 -33.23 15.08
C THR A 341 18.97 -32.65 14.19
N LEU A 342 19.04 -32.93 12.89
CA LEU A 342 18.03 -32.48 11.93
C LEU A 342 16.64 -33.08 12.29
N LEU A 343 16.57 -34.39 12.56
CA LEU A 343 15.34 -35.08 12.92
C LEU A 343 14.77 -34.56 14.25
N ALA A 344 15.62 -34.41 15.27
CA ALA A 344 15.22 -33.91 16.57
C ALA A 344 14.68 -32.48 16.51
N THR A 345 15.35 -31.59 15.76
CA THR A 345 14.89 -30.20 15.60
C THR A 345 13.63 -30.11 14.77
N TRP A 346 13.41 -31.01 13.80
CA TRP A 346 12.13 -31.11 13.09
C TRP A 346 10.99 -31.52 14.01
N GLY A 347 11.21 -32.51 14.89
CA GLY A 347 10.23 -32.89 15.92
C GLY A 347 9.90 -31.72 16.87
N ILE A 348 10.92 -30.96 17.31
CA ILE A 348 10.74 -29.74 18.12
C ILE A 348 9.92 -28.70 17.38
N SER A 349 10.17 -28.49 16.08
CA SER A 349 9.39 -27.58 15.24
C SER A 349 7.90 -27.92 15.28
N LEU A 350 7.54 -29.19 15.10
CA LEU A 350 6.13 -29.64 15.17
C LEU A 350 5.50 -29.40 16.56
N VAL A 351 6.26 -29.64 17.63
CA VAL A 351 5.79 -29.37 19.01
C VAL A 351 5.54 -27.88 19.22
N LEU A 352 6.45 -27.00 18.79
CA LEU A 352 6.31 -25.55 18.92
C LEU A 352 5.11 -25.03 18.10
N GLN A 353 4.94 -25.50 16.86
CA GLN A 353 3.78 -25.14 16.04
C GLN A 353 2.47 -25.55 16.72
N GLN A 354 2.41 -26.77 17.22
CA GLN A 354 1.22 -27.26 17.90
C GLN A 354 0.94 -26.50 19.20
N ALA A 355 1.98 -26.13 19.96
CA ALA A 355 1.83 -25.32 21.16
C ALA A 355 1.23 -23.94 20.84
N ILE A 356 1.76 -23.26 19.83
CA ILE A 356 1.23 -21.96 19.38
C ILE A 356 -0.21 -22.10 18.86
N ARG A 357 -0.49 -23.16 18.09
CA ARG A 357 -1.83 -23.43 17.57
C ARG A 357 -2.85 -23.72 18.69
N SER A 358 -2.41 -24.36 19.77
CA SER A 358 -3.26 -24.63 20.93
C SER A 358 -3.54 -23.37 21.76
N TRP A 359 -2.59 -22.40 21.83
CA TRP A 359 -2.74 -21.17 22.62
C TRP A 359 -3.46 -20.06 21.86
N PHE A 360 -3.14 -19.85 20.58
CA PHE A 360 -3.64 -18.73 19.78
C PHE A 360 -4.67 -19.15 18.73
N GLY A 361 -4.91 -20.44 18.55
CA GLY A 361 -5.77 -20.96 17.50
C GLY A 361 -5.04 -21.21 16.20
N ALA A 362 -5.76 -21.75 15.21
CA ALA A 362 -5.24 -22.05 13.88
C ALA A 362 -5.35 -20.87 12.91
N SER A 363 -6.13 -19.84 13.26
CA SER A 363 -6.39 -18.67 12.41
C SER A 363 -5.22 -17.71 12.40
N ASN A 364 -5.06 -17.00 11.27
CA ASN A 364 -4.09 -15.92 11.17
C ASN A 364 -4.48 -14.76 12.09
N VAL A 365 -3.51 -14.16 12.76
CA VAL A 365 -3.69 -12.95 13.56
C VAL A 365 -3.00 -11.76 12.89
N GLN A 366 -3.63 -10.59 13.00
CA GLN A 366 -3.09 -9.36 12.44
C GLN A 366 -2.33 -8.57 13.50
N VAL A 367 -1.17 -8.10 13.12
CA VAL A 367 -0.34 -7.16 13.86
C VAL A 367 -0.48 -5.79 13.19
N GLY A 368 -0.77 -4.76 13.98
CA GLY A 368 -0.96 -3.41 13.44
C GLY A 368 0.37 -2.71 13.17
N ASN A 369 0.39 -1.87 12.13
CA ASN A 369 1.54 -1.01 11.89
C ASN A 369 1.42 0.27 12.74
N PRO A 370 2.51 0.74 13.37
CA PRO A 370 2.56 2.07 13.97
C PRO A 370 2.29 3.17 12.94
N SER A 371 1.82 4.35 13.39
CA SER A 371 1.44 5.46 12.50
C SER A 371 2.59 5.92 11.60
N TRP A 372 3.83 5.92 12.09
CA TRP A 372 5.03 6.31 11.35
C TRP A 372 5.49 5.30 10.28
N MET A 373 4.99 4.04 10.32
CA MET A 373 5.21 3.02 9.30
C MET A 373 4.01 2.85 8.37
N ALA A 374 2.86 3.41 8.74
CA ALA A 374 1.62 3.30 7.99
C ALA A 374 1.63 4.19 6.74
N GLY A 375 0.84 3.79 5.74
CA GLY A 375 0.67 4.55 4.51
C GLY A 375 1.66 4.19 3.41
N SER A 376 1.50 4.90 2.31
CA SER A 376 2.31 4.77 1.10
C SER A 376 2.59 6.16 0.54
N PHE A 377 3.59 6.25 -0.30
CA PHE A 377 3.89 7.44 -1.10
C PHE A 377 4.11 7.03 -2.55
N ASP A 378 3.79 7.94 -3.45
CA ASP A 378 3.92 7.72 -4.87
C ASP A 378 5.23 8.31 -5.39
N LEU A 379 5.96 7.50 -6.14
CA LEU A 379 7.17 7.89 -6.85
C LEU A 379 6.94 7.70 -8.36
N GLY A 380 6.39 8.71 -9.03
CA GLY A 380 5.88 8.58 -10.39
C GLY A 380 4.72 7.57 -10.45
N PRO A 381 4.77 6.56 -11.33
CA PRO A 381 3.72 5.53 -11.43
C PRO A 381 3.83 4.42 -10.35
N LEU A 382 4.79 4.53 -9.41
CA LEU A 382 5.02 3.54 -8.35
C LEU A 382 4.43 4.00 -7.03
N THR A 383 3.65 3.14 -6.39
CA THR A 383 3.21 3.30 -5.01
C THR A 383 4.07 2.43 -4.10
N LEU A 384 4.87 3.06 -3.24
CA LEU A 384 5.75 2.40 -2.28
C LEU A 384 5.20 2.54 -0.86
N THR A 385 5.17 1.45 -0.10
CA THR A 385 4.75 1.46 1.31
C THR A 385 5.91 1.80 2.23
N TRP A 386 5.69 2.68 3.21
CA TRP A 386 6.67 3.06 4.21
C TRP A 386 7.19 1.86 5.01
N SER A 387 6.33 0.89 5.33
CA SER A 387 6.70 -0.32 6.07
C SER A 387 7.85 -1.09 5.41
N ARG A 388 7.84 -1.21 4.07
CA ARG A 388 8.91 -1.93 3.33
C ARG A 388 10.25 -1.21 3.37
N LEU A 389 10.26 0.13 3.29
CA LEU A 389 11.49 0.91 3.40
C LEU A 389 12.08 0.81 4.81
N TRP A 390 11.25 0.93 5.83
CA TRP A 390 11.69 0.79 7.22
C TRP A 390 12.27 -0.59 7.51
N ILE A 391 11.72 -1.66 6.92
CA ILE A 391 12.25 -3.02 7.08
C ILE A 391 13.65 -3.14 6.47
N ILE A 392 13.91 -2.53 5.30
CA ILE A 392 15.24 -2.52 4.69
C ILE A 392 16.25 -1.84 5.61
N VAL A 393 15.93 -0.63 6.08
CA VAL A 393 16.80 0.14 7.00
C VAL A 393 17.03 -0.63 8.30
N PHE A 394 15.97 -1.21 8.85
CA PHE A 394 16.01 -2.00 10.06
C PHE A 394 16.91 -3.25 9.92
N ALA A 395 16.73 -4.03 8.86
CA ALA A 395 17.52 -5.23 8.62
C ALA A 395 19.02 -4.92 8.45
N LEU A 396 19.35 -3.85 7.72
CA LEU A 396 20.73 -3.39 7.57
C LEU A 396 21.31 -2.90 8.90
N SER A 397 20.51 -2.24 9.73
CA SER A 397 20.92 -1.79 11.07
C SER A 397 21.21 -2.99 11.99
N VAL A 398 20.34 -4.00 12.01
CA VAL A 398 20.55 -5.24 12.77
C VAL A 398 21.81 -5.96 12.28
N PHE A 399 22.01 -6.04 10.96
CA PHE A 399 23.22 -6.61 10.37
C PHE A 399 24.48 -5.87 10.83
N ALA A 400 24.48 -4.54 10.79
CA ALA A 400 25.61 -3.70 11.22
C ALA A 400 25.91 -3.89 12.72
N ILE A 401 24.88 -3.85 13.56
CA ILE A 401 25.02 -4.08 15.00
C ILE A 401 25.58 -5.46 15.27
N LEU A 402 25.07 -6.49 14.61
CA LEU A 402 25.57 -7.85 14.74
C LEU A 402 27.05 -7.97 14.33
N GLN A 403 27.45 -7.35 13.22
CA GLN A 403 28.84 -7.30 12.80
C GLN A 403 29.74 -6.65 13.86
N LEU A 404 29.27 -5.57 14.49
CA LEU A 404 29.99 -4.93 15.60
C LEU A 404 30.09 -5.87 16.82
N VAL A 405 29.00 -6.53 17.21
CA VAL A 405 29.00 -7.50 18.31
C VAL A 405 29.99 -8.62 18.04
N LEU A 406 29.95 -9.24 16.87
CA LEU A 406 30.82 -10.37 16.52
C LEU A 406 32.30 -9.96 16.35
N LYS A 407 32.59 -8.73 15.88
CA LYS A 407 33.98 -8.27 15.68
C LYS A 407 34.61 -7.67 16.93
N LYS A 408 33.85 -6.96 17.76
CA LYS A 408 34.35 -6.10 18.84
C LYS A 408 34.13 -6.68 20.24
N THR A 409 33.26 -7.70 20.44
CA THR A 409 32.96 -8.23 21.77
C THR A 409 33.73 -9.52 22.08
N MET A 410 33.85 -9.83 23.38
CA MET A 410 34.43 -11.09 23.89
C MET A 410 33.62 -12.31 23.46
N LEU A 411 32.27 -12.15 23.28
CA LEU A 411 31.42 -13.21 22.77
C LEU A 411 31.85 -13.61 21.37
N GLY A 412 31.97 -12.64 20.46
CA GLY A 412 32.38 -12.90 19.09
C GLY A 412 33.81 -13.48 19.00
N LEU A 413 34.75 -13.05 19.89
CA LEU A 413 36.08 -13.64 19.97
C LEU A 413 36.02 -15.11 20.35
N ARG A 414 35.24 -15.45 21.41
CA ARG A 414 35.06 -16.83 21.86
C ARG A 414 34.39 -17.70 20.81
N MET A 415 33.38 -17.18 20.13
CA MET A 415 32.72 -17.86 19.02
C MET A 415 33.72 -18.22 17.92
N ARG A 416 34.54 -17.27 17.47
CA ARG A 416 35.59 -17.53 16.45
C ARG A 416 36.63 -18.54 16.91
N ALA A 417 37.05 -18.49 18.17
CA ALA A 417 37.99 -19.46 18.72
C ALA A 417 37.42 -20.88 18.70
N VAL A 418 36.16 -21.05 19.14
CA VAL A 418 35.47 -22.36 19.13
C VAL A 418 35.23 -22.86 17.70
N THR A 419 34.90 -21.97 16.75
CA THR A 419 34.70 -22.31 15.33
C THR A 419 36.01 -22.80 14.70
N GLN A 420 37.13 -22.21 15.06
CA GLN A 420 38.43 -22.52 14.46
C GLN A 420 39.01 -23.85 15.01
N ASN A 421 39.02 -24.01 16.31
CA ASN A 421 39.43 -25.28 16.94
C ASN A 421 38.80 -25.43 18.33
N ARG A 422 37.72 -26.24 18.40
CA ARG A 422 36.94 -26.45 19.61
C ARG A 422 37.73 -27.04 20.77
N ARG A 423 38.62 -28.03 20.46
CA ARG A 423 39.45 -28.69 21.50
C ARG A 423 40.46 -27.75 22.09
N MET A 424 41.18 -27.00 21.24
CA MET A 424 42.16 -26.01 21.67
C MET A 424 41.49 -24.87 22.46
N ALA A 425 40.34 -24.38 22.02
CA ALA A 425 39.57 -23.36 22.75
C ALA A 425 39.20 -23.82 24.18
N ALA A 426 38.79 -25.08 24.32
CA ALA A 426 38.49 -25.66 25.62
C ALA A 426 39.76 -25.76 26.51
N SER A 427 40.89 -26.18 25.94
CA SER A 427 42.19 -26.24 26.66
C SER A 427 42.68 -24.87 27.12
N MET A 428 42.30 -23.80 26.41
CA MET A 428 42.61 -22.41 26.78
C MET A 428 41.59 -21.81 27.79
N GLY A 429 40.74 -22.63 28.40
CA GLY A 429 39.78 -22.21 29.43
C GLY A 429 38.45 -21.66 28.94
N ILE A 430 38.15 -21.72 27.63
CA ILE A 430 36.88 -21.29 27.11
C ILE A 430 35.84 -22.36 27.43
N ARG A 431 34.79 -21.98 28.16
CA ARG A 431 33.64 -22.87 28.45
C ARG A 431 32.78 -23.07 27.19
N THR A 432 33.20 -24.01 26.32
CA THR A 432 32.56 -24.24 25.02
C THR A 432 31.05 -24.51 25.12
N PRO A 433 30.51 -25.24 26.15
CA PRO A 433 29.07 -25.44 26.25
C PRO A 433 28.24 -24.13 26.47
N TRP A 434 28.84 -23.14 27.11
CA TRP A 434 28.20 -21.84 27.28
C TRP A 434 28.28 -20.98 26.00
N VAL A 435 29.41 -21.11 25.26
CA VAL A 435 29.53 -20.43 23.96
C VAL A 435 28.50 -20.98 22.98
N ASP A 436 28.25 -22.29 22.97
CA ASP A 436 27.25 -22.93 22.12
C ASP A 436 25.84 -22.45 22.48
N ALA A 437 25.47 -22.52 23.77
CA ALA A 437 24.16 -22.07 24.23
C ALA A 437 23.87 -20.60 23.91
N LEU A 438 24.88 -19.72 24.12
CA LEU A 438 24.77 -18.31 23.78
C LEU A 438 24.73 -18.06 22.26
N THR A 439 25.47 -18.85 21.48
CA THR A 439 25.44 -18.79 20.01
C THR A 439 24.09 -19.19 19.48
N PHE A 440 23.52 -20.28 19.98
CA PHE A 440 22.22 -20.76 19.59
C PHE A 440 21.11 -19.79 20.02
N GLY A 441 21.21 -19.23 21.25
CA GLY A 441 20.31 -18.20 21.75
C GLY A 441 20.38 -16.90 20.94
N LEU A 442 21.59 -16.45 20.56
CA LEU A 442 21.78 -15.27 19.71
C LEU A 442 21.15 -15.48 18.33
N GLY A 443 21.42 -16.63 17.68
CA GLY A 443 20.82 -16.95 16.39
C GLY A 443 19.31 -17.02 16.44
N SER A 444 18.75 -17.69 17.48
CA SER A 444 17.30 -17.78 17.72
C SER A 444 16.67 -16.40 18.03
N GLY A 445 17.36 -15.57 18.83
CA GLY A 445 16.89 -14.21 19.14
C GLY A 445 16.82 -13.33 17.89
N ILE A 446 17.80 -13.42 16.99
CA ILE A 446 17.79 -12.69 15.72
C ILE A 446 16.65 -13.20 14.82
N ALA A 447 16.39 -14.51 14.81
CA ALA A 447 15.20 -15.05 14.12
C ALA A 447 13.89 -14.49 14.72
N GLY A 448 13.83 -14.29 16.04
CA GLY A 448 12.72 -13.59 16.68
C GLY A 448 12.55 -12.15 16.18
N ILE A 449 13.65 -11.42 16.02
CA ILE A 449 13.65 -10.07 15.42
C ILE A 449 13.13 -10.12 13.96
N ALA A 450 13.51 -11.14 13.17
CA ALA A 450 12.97 -11.35 11.84
C ALA A 450 11.44 -11.53 11.87
N GLY A 451 10.92 -12.22 12.89
CA GLY A 451 9.48 -12.36 13.13
C GLY A 451 8.76 -11.03 13.39
N VAL A 452 9.41 -10.12 14.15
CA VAL A 452 8.88 -8.75 14.34
C VAL A 452 8.76 -8.02 13.00
N ALA A 453 9.80 -8.07 12.17
CA ALA A 453 9.79 -7.42 10.85
C ALA A 453 8.74 -8.04 9.91
N LEU A 454 8.61 -9.37 9.91
CA LEU A 454 7.62 -10.10 9.13
C LEU A 454 6.19 -9.73 9.50
N SER A 455 5.90 -9.61 10.79
CA SER A 455 4.57 -9.28 11.27
C SER A 455 4.04 -7.92 10.79
N GLN A 456 4.93 -7.04 10.26
CA GLN A 456 4.56 -5.73 9.73
C GLN A 456 4.18 -5.75 8.24
N ILE A 457 4.44 -6.84 7.54
CA ILE A 457 4.19 -6.97 6.08
C ILE A 457 3.34 -8.18 5.73
N ASP A 458 3.19 -9.11 6.65
CA ASP A 458 2.44 -10.36 6.45
C ASP A 458 1.61 -10.70 7.70
N ASN A 459 0.59 -11.53 7.52
CA ASN A 459 -0.21 -12.03 8.62
C ASN A 459 0.55 -13.09 9.43
N VAL A 460 0.43 -13.00 10.74
CA VAL A 460 1.07 -13.97 11.65
C VAL A 460 0.23 -15.24 11.72
N SER A 461 0.84 -16.37 11.37
CA SER A 461 0.21 -17.68 11.41
C SER A 461 1.08 -18.71 12.13
N PRO A 462 0.50 -19.81 12.66
CA PRO A 462 1.28 -20.89 13.26
C PRO A 462 2.24 -21.59 12.29
N ASN A 463 2.02 -21.47 10.98
CA ASN A 463 2.87 -22.05 9.94
C ASN A 463 3.89 -21.07 9.35
N LEU A 464 3.95 -19.83 9.86
CA LEU A 464 4.81 -18.77 9.33
C LEU A 464 6.26 -19.24 9.21
N GLY A 465 6.78 -19.92 10.22
CA GLY A 465 8.16 -20.40 10.27
C GLY A 465 8.53 -21.37 9.15
N GLN A 466 7.62 -22.28 8.78
CA GLN A 466 7.87 -23.25 7.71
C GLN A 466 8.07 -22.61 6.34
N GLY A 467 7.39 -21.49 6.07
CA GLY A 467 7.55 -20.76 4.81
C GLY A 467 8.94 -20.14 4.64
N TYR A 468 9.59 -19.79 5.75
CA TYR A 468 10.85 -19.05 5.75
C TYR A 468 12.09 -19.86 6.05
N ILE A 469 11.96 -21.05 6.66
CA ILE A 469 13.13 -21.89 6.99
C ILE A 469 13.87 -22.37 5.73
N ILE A 470 13.12 -22.79 4.71
CA ILE A 470 13.68 -23.26 3.43
C ILE A 470 14.41 -22.10 2.74
N ASP A 471 13.76 -20.95 2.64
CA ASP A 471 14.33 -19.75 2.02
C ASP A 471 15.61 -19.31 2.78
N SER A 472 15.58 -19.32 4.11
CA SER A 472 16.73 -18.96 4.94
C SER A 472 17.89 -19.93 4.74
N PHE A 473 17.61 -21.22 4.63
CA PHE A 473 18.62 -22.25 4.37
C PHE A 473 19.23 -22.05 2.96
N MET A 474 18.42 -21.78 1.95
CA MET A 474 18.89 -21.45 0.60
C MET A 474 19.83 -20.26 0.60
N VAL A 475 19.48 -19.18 1.31
CA VAL A 475 20.31 -17.98 1.46
C VAL A 475 21.68 -18.31 2.08
N VAL A 476 21.70 -19.08 3.18
CA VAL A 476 22.95 -19.45 3.88
C VAL A 476 23.85 -20.32 3.02
N VAL A 477 23.29 -21.30 2.32
CA VAL A 477 24.06 -22.22 1.47
C VAL A 477 24.55 -21.49 0.21
N PHE A 478 23.71 -20.69 -0.43
CA PHE A 478 24.09 -19.90 -1.59
C PHE A 478 25.15 -18.85 -1.25
N GLY A 479 24.97 -18.13 -0.13
CA GLY A 479 25.91 -17.11 0.34
C GLY A 479 27.26 -17.67 0.79
N GLY A 480 27.26 -18.90 1.29
CA GLY A 480 28.42 -19.58 1.89
C GLY A 480 28.30 -19.65 3.41
N VAL A 481 28.27 -20.89 3.92
CA VAL A 481 28.04 -21.19 5.34
C VAL A 481 29.01 -20.47 6.26
N GLY A 482 28.49 -19.73 7.24
CA GLY A 482 29.29 -19.00 8.24
C GLY A 482 29.85 -17.65 7.77
N ASN A 483 29.60 -17.24 6.53
CA ASN A 483 29.99 -15.93 6.02
C ASN A 483 28.80 -14.97 6.00
N LEU A 484 28.76 -14.00 6.93
CA LEU A 484 27.66 -13.05 7.04
C LEU A 484 27.54 -12.11 5.84
N TRP A 485 28.64 -11.75 5.19
CA TRP A 485 28.59 -10.96 3.95
C TRP A 485 28.01 -11.78 2.79
N GLY A 486 28.36 -13.08 2.74
CA GLY A 486 27.74 -14.00 1.80
C GLY A 486 26.25 -14.13 2.03
N THR A 487 25.83 -14.22 3.30
CA THR A 487 24.40 -14.24 3.66
C THR A 487 23.68 -12.96 3.22
N LEU A 488 24.30 -11.77 3.39
CA LEU A 488 23.72 -10.51 2.92
C LEU A 488 23.51 -10.51 1.40
N VAL A 489 24.56 -10.80 0.64
CA VAL A 489 24.49 -10.83 -0.83
C VAL A 489 23.50 -11.91 -1.30
N GLY A 490 23.54 -13.09 -0.67
CA GLY A 490 22.62 -14.18 -0.97
C GLY A 490 21.15 -13.80 -0.74
N ALA A 491 20.85 -13.20 0.42
CA ALA A 491 19.49 -12.78 0.76
C ALA A 491 18.95 -11.72 -0.21
N MET A 492 19.75 -10.69 -0.51
CA MET A 492 19.33 -9.63 -1.43
C MET A 492 19.15 -10.17 -2.85
N SER A 493 20.08 -10.99 -3.34
CA SER A 493 19.98 -11.60 -4.68
C SER A 493 18.75 -12.51 -4.81
N LEU A 494 18.50 -13.36 -3.81
CA LEU A 494 17.36 -14.28 -3.83
C LEU A 494 16.03 -13.54 -3.65
N GLY A 495 15.98 -12.50 -2.82
CA GLY A 495 14.80 -11.66 -2.69
C GLY A 495 14.42 -10.98 -4.00
N ILE A 496 15.41 -10.41 -4.72
CA ILE A 496 15.20 -9.81 -6.03
C ILE A 496 14.78 -10.88 -7.05
N ALA A 497 15.50 -12.00 -7.13
CA ALA A 497 15.18 -13.08 -8.06
C ALA A 497 13.75 -13.60 -7.89
N ASN A 498 13.30 -13.82 -6.65
CA ASN A 498 11.94 -14.22 -6.36
C ASN A 498 10.91 -13.21 -6.88
N LYS A 499 11.14 -11.91 -6.67
CA LYS A 499 10.21 -10.86 -7.11
C LYS A 499 10.16 -10.69 -8.63
N PHE A 500 11.26 -10.96 -9.34
CA PHE A 500 11.25 -10.97 -10.80
C PHE A 500 10.57 -12.22 -11.39
N LEU A 501 10.65 -13.37 -10.73
CA LEU A 501 10.02 -14.61 -11.19
C LEU A 501 8.52 -14.69 -10.87
N GLU A 502 8.09 -14.04 -9.79
CA GLU A 502 6.70 -14.08 -9.30
C GLU A 502 5.65 -13.69 -10.36
N PRO A 503 5.82 -12.62 -11.17
CA PRO A 503 4.85 -12.24 -12.21
C PRO A 503 4.72 -13.27 -13.34
N PHE A 504 5.77 -14.05 -13.62
CA PHE A 504 5.81 -15.00 -14.74
C PHE A 504 5.39 -16.41 -14.32
N ALA A 505 5.85 -16.85 -13.16
CA ALA A 505 5.66 -18.22 -12.69
C ALA A 505 4.69 -18.33 -11.50
N GLY A 506 4.25 -17.19 -10.94
CA GLY A 506 3.54 -17.17 -9.66
C GLY A 506 4.47 -17.40 -8.47
N ALA A 507 3.97 -17.13 -7.25
CA ALA A 507 4.79 -17.15 -6.04
C ALA A 507 5.37 -18.53 -5.71
N VAL A 508 4.62 -19.62 -5.95
CA VAL A 508 5.04 -20.99 -5.63
C VAL A 508 6.05 -21.53 -6.63
N LEU A 509 5.73 -21.46 -7.94
CA LEU A 509 6.65 -21.92 -8.99
C LEU A 509 7.91 -21.07 -9.05
N GLY A 510 7.83 -19.76 -8.77
CA GLY A 510 8.98 -18.90 -8.67
C GLY A 510 9.99 -19.38 -7.61
N LYS A 511 9.51 -19.73 -6.41
CA LYS A 511 10.35 -20.32 -5.35
C LYS A 511 10.97 -21.66 -5.77
N ILE A 512 10.21 -22.53 -6.44
CA ILE A 512 10.72 -23.81 -6.93
C ILE A 512 11.84 -23.58 -7.97
N LEU A 513 11.65 -22.64 -8.89
CA LEU A 513 12.67 -22.31 -9.90
C LEU A 513 13.96 -21.78 -9.22
N VAL A 514 13.82 -20.89 -8.24
CA VAL A 514 14.96 -20.41 -7.47
C VAL A 514 15.68 -21.55 -6.75
N LEU A 515 14.94 -22.48 -6.13
CA LEU A 515 15.50 -23.66 -5.48
C LEU A 515 16.31 -24.52 -6.47
N VAL A 516 15.74 -24.80 -7.64
CA VAL A 516 16.43 -25.58 -8.70
C VAL A 516 17.70 -24.85 -9.16
N LEU A 517 17.66 -23.53 -9.39
CA LEU A 517 18.83 -22.76 -9.77
C LEU A 517 19.93 -22.80 -8.70
N ILE A 518 19.56 -22.76 -7.41
CA ILE A 518 20.53 -22.87 -6.32
C ILE A 518 21.13 -24.27 -6.26
N ILE A 519 20.35 -25.32 -6.44
CA ILE A 519 20.85 -26.71 -6.49
C ILE A 519 21.89 -26.86 -7.62
N LEU A 520 21.58 -26.36 -8.83
CA LEU A 520 22.52 -26.37 -9.96
C LEU A 520 23.77 -25.53 -9.70
N PHE A 521 23.62 -24.40 -9.01
CA PHE A 521 24.75 -23.56 -8.62
C PHE A 521 25.67 -24.29 -7.63
N ILE A 522 25.10 -24.94 -6.58
CA ILE A 522 25.86 -25.65 -5.56
C ILE A 522 26.61 -26.83 -6.16
N GLN A 523 26.05 -27.55 -7.14
CA GLN A 523 26.74 -28.60 -7.88
C GLN A 523 28.06 -28.10 -8.50
N LYS A 524 28.07 -26.85 -9.01
CA LYS A 524 29.28 -26.24 -9.57
C LYS A 524 30.17 -25.56 -8.52
N ARG A 525 29.58 -25.01 -7.45
CA ARG A 525 30.28 -24.30 -6.37
C ARG A 525 29.77 -24.74 -5.00
N PRO A 526 30.20 -25.90 -4.49
CA PRO A 526 29.68 -26.49 -3.25
C PRO A 526 29.94 -25.63 -1.99
N ARG A 527 30.92 -24.69 -2.05
CA ARG A 527 31.23 -23.77 -0.95
C ARG A 527 30.44 -22.46 -0.97
N GLY A 528 29.48 -22.30 -1.88
CA GLY A 528 28.70 -21.07 -2.05
C GLY A 528 29.49 -19.93 -2.72
N LEU A 529 28.93 -18.69 -2.68
CA LEU A 529 29.56 -17.50 -3.29
C LEU A 529 30.83 -17.07 -2.58
N PHE A 530 30.82 -17.09 -1.24
CA PHE A 530 31.91 -16.58 -0.39
C PHE A 530 32.47 -17.68 0.50
N ALA A 531 33.27 -18.55 -0.06
CA ALA A 531 33.93 -19.62 0.68
C ALA A 531 34.86 -19.08 1.78
N LEU A 532 34.73 -19.55 3.00
CA LEU A 532 35.69 -19.28 4.07
C LEU A 532 37.00 -20.02 3.76
N LYS A 533 38.10 -19.26 3.64
CA LYS A 533 39.43 -19.84 3.50
C LYS A 533 39.89 -20.39 4.86
N GLY A 534 40.28 -21.66 4.93
CA GLY A 534 40.94 -22.28 6.10
C GLY A 534 40.10 -23.25 6.91
N ARG A 535 38.86 -23.57 6.56
CA ARG A 535 38.12 -24.68 7.16
C ARG A 535 38.40 -25.95 6.36
N ALA A 536 39.11 -26.89 6.91
CA ALA A 536 39.15 -28.26 6.40
C ALA A 536 37.72 -28.79 6.59
N ILE A 537 36.97 -28.95 5.48
CA ILE A 537 35.77 -29.77 5.49
C ILE A 537 36.30 -31.18 5.54
N GLU A 538 36.23 -31.82 6.69
CA GLU A 538 36.37 -33.26 6.76
C GLU A 538 35.36 -33.86 5.81
N ALA A 539 35.87 -34.52 4.77
CA ALA A 539 35.13 -35.25 3.77
C ALA A 539 34.46 -36.48 4.42
#